data_efff4586523b2c2e57f5ac82d5475334
#
_entry.id   efff4586523b2c2e57f5ac82d5475334
#
_cell.length_a   1.000
_cell.length_b   1.000
_cell.length_c   1.000
_cell.angle_alpha   90.00
_cell.angle_beta   90.00
_cell.angle_gamma   90.00
#
_symmetry.space_group_name_H-M   'P 1'
#
loop_
_entity.id
_entity.type
_entity.pdbx_description
1 polymer ?
#
loop_
_entity_poly.entity_id
_entity_poly.type
_entity_poly.pdbx_seq_one_letter_code
_entity_poly.pdbx_strand_id
1 'polypeptide(L)'
;MDKLLVHGDSTLQGSINISGSKNASLPILASTLLSSQASIVRRVPDVSDTNYMLQILRALGAEVERSSGTVRVEPSTISPEAPYDLVRKMRASICVMGPLLARVGRAKISLPGGCIIGDRPVDLHIKAMQGLGATVEMEGGDIVLSAPDGLVGAEIDMRGKHGPTVLGTDNLMMAAALARGTTVIDSAASEPEVVDLADFLVKMGAKISGAGTRRI
;
A
#
# COMPACT_ATOMS: atom_id res chain seq x y z
N MET A 1 13.62 -25.28 -12.81
CA MET A 1 14.10 -24.20 -11.91
C MET A 1 15.26 -23.54 -12.62
N ASP A 2 15.18 -22.25 -12.84
CA ASP A 2 16.28 -21.47 -13.40
C ASP A 2 17.41 -21.43 -12.37
N LYS A 3 18.66 -21.47 -12.85
CA LYS A 3 19.85 -21.39 -12.00
C LYS A 3 20.64 -20.17 -12.38
N LEU A 4 21.10 -19.43 -11.38
CA LEU A 4 22.07 -18.36 -11.55
C LEU A 4 23.46 -18.92 -11.23
N LEU A 5 24.37 -18.86 -12.20
CA LEU A 5 25.77 -19.22 -12.00
C LEU A 5 26.61 -17.95 -11.89
N VAL A 6 27.25 -17.76 -10.76
CA VAL A 6 28.10 -16.58 -10.51
C VAL A 6 29.55 -17.04 -10.49
N HIS A 7 30.37 -16.46 -11.38
CA HIS A 7 31.83 -16.63 -11.36
C HIS A 7 32.43 -15.45 -10.58
N GLY A 8 33.22 -15.78 -9.57
CA GLY A 8 33.95 -14.79 -8.74
C GLY A 8 35.26 -14.33 -9.39
N ASP A 9 36.16 -13.84 -8.55
CA ASP A 9 37.54 -13.43 -8.88
C ASP A 9 37.69 -12.21 -9.82
N SER A 10 36.62 -11.41 -9.97
CA SER A 10 36.66 -10.18 -10.77
C SER A 10 36.68 -8.95 -9.84
N THR A 11 37.61 -8.03 -10.07
CA THR A 11 37.58 -6.71 -9.43
C THR A 11 36.56 -5.85 -10.12
N LEU A 12 35.50 -5.45 -9.39
CA LEU A 12 34.44 -4.62 -9.93
C LEU A 12 34.84 -3.13 -9.82
N GLN A 13 34.82 -2.42 -10.95
CA GLN A 13 35.04 -0.98 -11.04
C GLN A 13 34.01 -0.35 -11.95
N GLY A 14 33.40 0.77 -11.51
CA GLY A 14 32.42 1.50 -12.27
C GLY A 14 31.30 2.05 -11.41
N SER A 15 30.31 2.67 -12.06
CA SER A 15 29.09 3.18 -11.44
C SER A 15 27.86 2.70 -12.19
N ILE A 16 26.79 2.42 -11.46
CA ILE A 16 25.50 2.06 -12.03
C ILE A 16 24.40 2.96 -11.43
N ASN A 17 23.40 3.26 -12.23
CA ASN A 17 22.20 3.92 -11.75
C ASN A 17 21.30 2.91 -11.04
N ILE A 18 20.99 3.18 -9.78
CA ILE A 18 20.04 2.36 -9.00
C ILE A 18 18.60 2.67 -9.41
N SER A 19 17.80 1.65 -9.64
CA SER A 19 16.35 1.79 -9.86
C SER A 19 15.64 2.31 -8.61
N GLY A 20 14.37 2.69 -8.74
CA GLY A 20 13.52 2.97 -7.58
C GLY A 20 13.27 1.70 -6.74
N SER A 21 12.86 1.90 -5.49
CA SER A 21 12.51 0.82 -4.58
C SER A 21 11.18 0.18 -4.97
N LYS A 22 11.15 -1.14 -5.07
CA LYS A 22 9.89 -1.89 -5.23
C LYS A 22 8.96 -1.66 -4.04
N ASN A 23 9.48 -1.79 -2.84
CA ASN A 23 8.68 -1.71 -1.62
C ASN A 23 8.07 -0.33 -1.40
N ALA A 24 8.77 0.75 -1.73
CA ALA A 24 8.23 2.10 -1.70
C ALA A 24 7.20 2.33 -2.83
N SER A 25 7.46 1.78 -4.03
CA SER A 25 6.57 1.99 -5.18
C SER A 25 5.17 1.41 -4.98
N LEU A 26 5.04 0.27 -4.29
CA LEU A 26 3.76 -0.43 -4.15
C LEU A 26 2.73 0.37 -3.34
N PRO A 27 3.01 0.83 -2.10
CA PRO A 27 2.07 1.66 -1.36
C PRO A 27 1.87 3.05 -2.00
N ILE A 28 2.89 3.65 -2.61
CA ILE A 28 2.76 4.92 -3.34
C ILE A 28 1.80 4.76 -4.53
N LEU A 29 1.90 3.69 -5.31
CA LEU A 29 0.95 3.42 -6.40
C LEU A 29 -0.47 3.19 -5.86
N ALA A 30 -0.63 2.45 -4.77
CA ALA A 30 -1.94 2.25 -4.14
C ALA A 30 -2.55 3.57 -3.63
N SER A 31 -1.73 4.46 -3.05
CA SER A 31 -2.19 5.75 -2.53
C SER A 31 -2.72 6.70 -3.60
N THR A 32 -2.37 6.50 -4.88
CA THR A 32 -2.95 7.30 -5.98
C THR A 32 -4.48 7.16 -6.05
N LEU A 33 -5.05 6.06 -5.56
CA LEU A 33 -6.49 5.86 -5.46
C LEU A 33 -7.19 6.87 -4.53
N LEU A 34 -6.48 7.57 -3.65
CA LEU A 34 -7.05 8.53 -2.71
C LEU A 34 -7.55 9.83 -3.38
N SER A 35 -7.09 10.13 -4.60
CA SER A 35 -7.46 11.33 -5.35
C SER A 35 -8.13 10.98 -6.68
N SER A 36 -8.98 11.87 -7.19
CA SER A 36 -9.50 11.79 -8.57
C SER A 36 -8.56 12.46 -9.58
N GLN A 37 -7.55 13.18 -9.10
CA GLN A 37 -6.58 13.83 -9.98
C GLN A 37 -5.47 12.87 -10.38
N ALA A 38 -4.90 13.10 -11.56
CA ALA A 38 -3.77 12.31 -12.04
C ALA A 38 -2.54 12.50 -11.15
N SER A 39 -1.90 11.38 -10.83
CA SER A 39 -0.62 11.33 -10.13
C SER A 39 0.48 10.83 -11.06
N ILE A 40 1.69 11.38 -10.93
CA ILE A 40 2.86 10.94 -11.69
C ILE A 40 3.92 10.41 -10.72
N VAL A 41 4.16 9.11 -10.79
CA VAL A 41 5.18 8.42 -9.99
C VAL A 41 6.37 8.10 -10.87
N ARG A 42 7.56 8.58 -10.47
CA ARG A 42 8.81 8.39 -11.23
C ARG A 42 9.68 7.31 -10.60
N ARG A 43 10.58 6.73 -11.40
CA ARG A 43 11.53 5.70 -10.98
C ARG A 43 10.86 4.42 -10.46
N VAL A 44 9.68 4.10 -10.96
CA VAL A 44 8.98 2.84 -10.65
C VAL A 44 9.75 1.68 -11.33
N PRO A 45 10.32 0.74 -10.56
CA PRO A 45 11.09 -0.36 -11.14
C PRO A 45 10.18 -1.29 -11.96
N ASP A 46 10.74 -1.88 -13.02
CA ASP A 46 10.02 -2.85 -13.85
C ASP A 46 10.22 -4.27 -13.31
N VAL A 47 9.38 -4.62 -12.35
CA VAL A 47 9.38 -5.95 -11.73
C VAL A 47 7.94 -6.49 -11.66
N SER A 48 7.78 -7.80 -11.45
CA SER A 48 6.47 -8.45 -11.43
C SER A 48 5.48 -7.79 -10.47
N ASP A 49 5.92 -7.44 -9.25
CA ASP A 49 5.05 -6.86 -8.22
C ASP A 49 4.50 -5.49 -8.64
N THR A 50 5.33 -4.61 -9.19
CA THR A 50 4.86 -3.31 -9.69
C THR A 50 3.90 -3.49 -10.86
N ASN A 51 4.16 -4.44 -11.74
CA ASN A 51 3.26 -4.75 -12.85
C ASN A 51 1.91 -5.31 -12.38
N TYR A 52 1.89 -6.16 -11.35
CA TYR A 52 0.63 -6.61 -10.74
C TYR A 52 -0.12 -5.47 -10.06
N MET A 53 0.56 -4.58 -9.36
CA MET A 53 -0.09 -3.40 -8.78
C MET A 53 -0.75 -2.54 -9.87
N LEU A 54 -0.07 -2.27 -10.98
CA LEU A 54 -0.65 -1.51 -12.09
C LEU A 54 -1.87 -2.22 -12.71
N GLN A 55 -1.87 -3.56 -12.79
CA GLN A 55 -3.04 -4.32 -13.22
C GLN A 55 -4.20 -4.21 -12.23
N ILE A 56 -3.93 -4.24 -10.92
CA ILE A 56 -4.95 -4.04 -9.88
C ILE A 56 -5.56 -2.65 -10.01
N LEU A 57 -4.74 -1.59 -10.15
CA LEU A 57 -5.24 -0.23 -10.32
C LEU A 57 -6.13 -0.06 -11.54
N ARG A 58 -5.76 -0.66 -12.70
CA ARG A 58 -6.62 -0.67 -13.89
C ARG A 58 -7.94 -1.39 -13.65
N ALA A 59 -7.89 -2.55 -13.03
CA ALA A 59 -9.08 -3.33 -12.73
C ALA A 59 -10.02 -2.64 -11.73
N LEU A 60 -9.46 -1.81 -10.84
CA LEU A 60 -10.21 -0.95 -9.94
C LEU A 60 -10.80 0.30 -10.63
N GLY A 61 -10.47 0.56 -11.90
CA GLY A 61 -11.04 1.66 -12.68
C GLY A 61 -10.12 2.86 -12.85
N ALA A 62 -8.83 2.75 -12.54
CA ALA A 62 -7.88 3.81 -12.84
C ALA A 62 -7.30 3.68 -14.26
N GLU A 63 -7.14 4.80 -14.95
CA GLU A 63 -6.32 4.87 -16.16
C GLU A 63 -4.85 4.85 -15.75
N VAL A 64 -4.07 3.94 -16.35
CA VAL A 64 -2.67 3.75 -15.99
C VAL A 64 -1.79 3.68 -17.24
N GLU A 65 -0.90 4.64 -17.36
CA GLU A 65 0.11 4.73 -18.41
C GLU A 65 1.50 4.53 -17.81
N ARG A 66 2.37 3.82 -18.52
CA ARG A 66 3.76 3.62 -18.10
C ARG A 66 4.71 3.91 -19.26
N SER A 67 5.73 4.72 -19.00
CA SER A 67 6.81 5.03 -19.94
C SER A 67 8.13 5.22 -19.19
N SER A 68 9.15 4.44 -19.55
CA SER A 68 10.53 4.57 -19.07
C SER A 68 10.66 4.76 -17.54
N GLY A 69 9.95 3.90 -16.77
CA GLY A 69 9.97 3.95 -15.31
C GLY A 69 9.12 5.07 -14.68
N THR A 70 8.42 5.86 -15.49
CA THR A 70 7.41 6.81 -15.04
C THR A 70 6.02 6.18 -15.22
N VAL A 71 5.18 6.30 -14.21
CA VAL A 71 3.79 5.82 -14.20
C VAL A 71 2.87 6.99 -13.94
N ARG A 72 1.89 7.19 -14.83
CA ARG A 72 0.78 8.10 -14.64
C ARG A 72 -0.44 7.27 -14.24
N VAL A 73 -1.08 7.65 -13.16
CA VAL A 73 -2.31 7.01 -12.67
C VAL A 73 -3.38 8.08 -12.53
N GLU A 74 -4.52 7.88 -13.16
CA GLU A 74 -5.69 8.76 -13.07
C GLU A 74 -6.93 7.95 -12.68
N PRO A 75 -7.30 7.95 -11.40
CA PRO A 75 -8.47 7.23 -10.93
C PRO A 75 -9.75 8.03 -11.27
N SER A 76 -10.66 7.40 -12.01
CA SER A 76 -11.98 7.99 -12.33
C SER A 76 -13.08 7.42 -11.42
N THR A 77 -13.79 6.43 -11.88
CA THR A 77 -14.79 5.70 -11.10
C THR A 77 -14.15 4.44 -10.51
N ILE A 78 -14.01 4.39 -9.19
CA ILE A 78 -13.29 3.32 -8.52
C ILE A 78 -14.25 2.25 -8.01
N SER A 79 -13.99 0.99 -8.43
CA SER A 79 -14.64 -0.20 -7.88
C SER A 79 -14.16 -0.47 -6.44
N PRO A 80 -15.05 -0.81 -5.50
CA PRO A 80 -14.65 -1.21 -4.16
C PRO A 80 -14.09 -2.63 -4.08
N GLU A 81 -14.12 -3.40 -5.17
CA GLU A 81 -13.74 -4.83 -5.19
C GLU A 81 -12.44 -5.05 -5.96
N ALA A 82 -11.42 -5.52 -5.26
CA ALA A 82 -10.14 -5.88 -5.88
C ALA A 82 -10.22 -7.29 -6.51
N PRO A 83 -9.69 -7.48 -7.73
CA PRO A 83 -9.81 -8.76 -8.45
C PRO A 83 -9.07 -9.88 -7.73
N TYR A 84 -9.77 -10.96 -7.41
CA TYR A 84 -9.24 -12.13 -6.71
C TYR A 84 -7.94 -12.67 -7.32
N ASP A 85 -7.93 -12.90 -8.64
CA ASP A 85 -6.78 -13.50 -9.34
C ASP A 85 -5.53 -12.62 -9.32
N LEU A 86 -5.67 -11.30 -9.19
CA LEU A 86 -4.55 -10.38 -9.08
C LEU A 86 -4.09 -10.24 -7.64
N VAL A 87 -5.02 -10.15 -6.68
CA VAL A 87 -4.71 -10.02 -5.24
C VAL A 87 -3.87 -11.21 -4.76
N ARG A 88 -4.17 -12.41 -5.21
CA ARG A 88 -3.44 -13.63 -4.83
C ARG A 88 -1.99 -13.68 -5.32
N LYS A 89 -1.63 -12.93 -6.35
CA LYS A 89 -0.28 -12.98 -6.97
C LYS A 89 0.78 -12.24 -6.16
N MET A 90 0.36 -11.32 -5.29
CA MET A 90 1.28 -10.44 -4.58
C MET A 90 0.75 -10.08 -3.20
N ARG A 91 1.60 -10.22 -2.18
CA ARG A 91 1.21 -9.85 -0.81
C ARG A 91 0.83 -8.38 -0.65
N ALA A 92 1.58 -7.48 -1.29
CA ALA A 92 1.36 -6.04 -1.20
C ALA A 92 0.07 -5.57 -1.88
N SER A 93 -0.69 -6.46 -2.53
CA SER A 93 -2.05 -6.16 -3.00
C SER A 93 -2.97 -5.67 -1.88
N ILE A 94 -2.70 -6.07 -0.63
CA ILE A 94 -3.42 -5.58 0.56
C ILE A 94 -3.35 -4.05 0.72
N CYS A 95 -2.36 -3.37 0.13
CA CYS A 95 -2.19 -1.93 0.24
C CYS A 95 -3.36 -1.12 -0.37
N VAL A 96 -4.17 -1.71 -1.25
CA VAL A 96 -5.34 -1.00 -1.79
C VAL A 96 -6.51 -0.92 -0.80
N MET A 97 -6.46 -1.66 0.31
CA MET A 97 -7.50 -1.71 1.35
C MET A 97 -7.81 -0.32 1.93
N GLY A 98 -6.77 0.34 2.46
CA GLY A 98 -6.90 1.66 3.08
C GLY A 98 -7.44 2.71 2.12
N PRO A 99 -6.84 2.88 0.93
CA PRO A 99 -7.32 3.84 -0.07
C PRO A 99 -8.75 3.58 -0.55
N LEU A 100 -9.13 2.33 -0.82
CA LEU A 100 -10.49 2.00 -1.23
C LEU A 100 -11.50 2.35 -0.13
N LEU A 101 -11.25 1.91 1.10
CA LEU A 101 -12.13 2.19 2.23
C LEU A 101 -12.27 3.69 2.47
N ALA A 102 -11.18 4.43 2.48
CA ALA A 102 -11.18 5.85 2.77
C ALA A 102 -11.90 6.67 1.68
N ARG A 103 -11.73 6.30 0.40
CA ARG A 103 -12.30 7.07 -0.71
C ARG A 103 -13.72 6.64 -1.08
N VAL A 104 -13.99 5.33 -1.08
CA VAL A 104 -15.26 4.77 -1.57
C VAL A 104 -16.20 4.39 -0.41
N GLY A 105 -15.71 4.35 0.82
CA GLY A 105 -16.48 3.92 1.99
C GLY A 105 -16.67 2.41 2.07
N ARG A 106 -16.12 1.65 1.13
CA ARG A 106 -16.17 0.19 1.08
C ARG A 106 -14.91 -0.37 0.44
N ALA A 107 -14.44 -1.52 0.92
CA ALA A 107 -13.41 -2.31 0.26
C ALA A 107 -13.72 -3.80 0.42
N LYS A 108 -13.61 -4.56 -0.69
CA LYS A 108 -13.67 -6.01 -0.68
C LYS A 108 -12.39 -6.57 -1.28
N ILE A 109 -11.65 -7.31 -0.48
CA ILE A 109 -10.31 -7.78 -0.84
C ILE A 109 -10.15 -9.21 -0.36
N SER A 110 -9.76 -10.08 -1.27
CA SER A 110 -9.41 -11.45 -0.93
C SER A 110 -8.15 -11.48 -0.06
N LEU A 111 -8.00 -12.54 0.73
CA LEU A 111 -6.75 -12.74 1.45
C LEU A 111 -5.59 -12.78 0.45
N PRO A 112 -4.55 -11.95 0.65
CA PRO A 112 -3.43 -11.89 -0.29
C PRO A 112 -2.71 -13.24 -0.35
N GLY A 113 -2.14 -13.56 -1.51
CA GLY A 113 -1.40 -14.80 -1.74
C GLY A 113 -0.27 -14.98 -0.72
N GLY A 114 0.03 -16.24 -0.43
CA GLY A 114 1.05 -16.61 0.53
C GLY A 114 2.45 -16.10 0.12
N CYS A 115 3.24 -15.71 1.11
CA CYS A 115 4.67 -15.50 0.94
C CYS A 115 5.39 -16.78 1.36
N ILE A 116 6.31 -17.28 0.54
CA ILE A 116 7.13 -18.44 0.83
C ILE A 116 7.94 -18.27 2.14
N ILE A 117 8.11 -17.03 2.60
CA ILE A 117 8.94 -16.66 3.76
C ILE A 117 8.23 -16.93 5.11
N GLY A 118 6.90 -17.19 5.14
CA GLY A 118 6.15 -17.52 6.35
C GLY A 118 4.80 -16.82 6.50
N ASP A 119 4.09 -17.15 7.58
CA ASP A 119 2.79 -16.56 7.94
C ASP A 119 2.94 -15.06 8.20
N ARG A 120 2.17 -14.27 7.47
CA ARG A 120 2.06 -12.83 7.68
C ARG A 120 0.59 -12.47 7.79
N PRO A 121 0.02 -12.54 8.98
CA PRO A 121 -1.40 -12.29 9.21
C PRO A 121 -1.79 -10.86 8.80
N VAL A 122 -3.06 -10.68 8.48
CA VAL A 122 -3.65 -9.38 8.11
C VAL A 122 -4.35 -8.70 9.29
N ASP A 123 -4.22 -9.27 10.48
CA ASP A 123 -4.86 -8.84 11.73
C ASP A 123 -4.60 -7.36 12.05
N LEU A 124 -3.37 -6.90 11.88
CA LEU A 124 -3.03 -5.49 12.12
C LEU A 124 -3.65 -4.55 11.07
N HIS A 125 -3.85 -5.00 9.84
CA HIS A 125 -4.59 -4.20 8.85
C HIS A 125 -6.06 -4.08 9.25
N ILE A 126 -6.69 -5.19 9.67
CA ILE A 126 -8.07 -5.21 10.15
C ILE A 126 -8.21 -4.32 11.39
N LYS A 127 -7.34 -4.51 12.40
CA LYS A 127 -7.29 -3.67 13.61
C LYS A 127 -7.20 -2.18 13.27
N ALA A 128 -6.37 -1.81 12.32
CA ALA A 128 -6.18 -0.44 11.89
C ALA A 128 -7.48 0.16 11.32
N MET A 129 -8.16 -0.56 10.42
CA MET A 129 -9.40 -0.07 9.81
C MET A 129 -10.55 0.00 10.83
N GLN A 130 -10.66 -1.00 11.72
CA GLN A 130 -11.62 -0.97 12.83
C GLN A 130 -11.35 0.20 13.78
N GLY A 131 -10.08 0.49 14.06
CA GLY A 131 -9.68 1.64 14.88
C GLY A 131 -10.12 2.98 14.29
N LEU A 132 -10.21 3.08 12.96
CA LEU A 132 -10.76 4.25 12.25
C LEU A 132 -12.30 4.23 12.13
N GLY A 133 -12.98 3.25 12.74
CA GLY A 133 -14.44 3.15 12.78
C GLY A 133 -15.07 2.31 11.67
N ALA A 134 -14.29 1.55 10.90
CA ALA A 134 -14.84 0.64 9.90
C ALA A 134 -15.43 -0.63 10.52
N THR A 135 -16.49 -1.15 9.93
CA THR A 135 -16.94 -2.53 10.17
C THR A 135 -16.16 -3.47 9.26
N VAL A 136 -15.86 -4.67 9.74
CA VAL A 136 -15.11 -5.70 9.01
C VAL A 136 -15.82 -7.03 9.13
N GLU A 137 -16.11 -7.66 8.00
CA GLU A 137 -16.77 -8.95 7.89
C GLU A 137 -15.93 -9.88 6.98
N MET A 138 -16.12 -11.17 7.16
CA MET A 138 -15.51 -12.19 6.30
C MET A 138 -16.60 -12.83 5.45
N GLU A 139 -16.53 -12.67 4.13
CA GLU A 139 -17.51 -13.23 3.18
C GLU A 139 -16.79 -14.11 2.15
N GLY A 140 -17.04 -15.41 2.19
CA GLY A 140 -16.51 -16.34 1.16
C GLY A 140 -14.99 -16.41 1.07
N GLY A 141 -14.26 -15.99 2.12
CA GLY A 141 -12.79 -15.89 2.13
C GLY A 141 -12.26 -14.50 1.78
N ASP A 142 -13.14 -13.54 1.52
CA ASP A 142 -12.80 -12.14 1.31
C ASP A 142 -12.99 -11.34 2.60
N ILE A 143 -12.16 -10.31 2.77
CA ILE A 143 -12.31 -9.28 3.80
C ILE A 143 -13.18 -8.18 3.20
N VAL A 144 -14.34 -7.93 3.80
CA VAL A 144 -15.26 -6.86 3.43
C VAL A 144 -15.24 -5.79 4.51
N LEU A 145 -14.87 -4.57 4.12
CA LEU A 145 -14.82 -3.42 5.01
C LEU A 145 -15.87 -2.40 4.58
N SER A 146 -16.50 -1.74 5.56
CA SER A 146 -17.50 -0.70 5.31
C SER A 146 -17.35 0.46 6.28
N ALA A 147 -17.40 1.67 5.75
CA ALA A 147 -17.39 2.93 6.50
C ALA A 147 -18.30 3.95 5.78
N PRO A 148 -19.63 3.73 5.76
CA PRO A 148 -20.57 4.55 4.99
C PRO A 148 -20.57 6.03 5.40
N ASP A 149 -20.29 6.30 6.68
CA ASP A 149 -20.20 7.67 7.21
C ASP A 149 -18.76 8.24 7.13
N GLY A 150 -17.85 7.53 6.48
CA GLY A 150 -16.42 7.86 6.39
C GLY A 150 -15.65 7.46 7.64
N LEU A 151 -14.33 7.53 7.53
CA LEU A 151 -13.41 7.18 8.61
C LEU A 151 -13.23 8.33 9.59
N VAL A 152 -12.93 8.00 10.85
CA VAL A 152 -12.69 8.95 11.93
C VAL A 152 -11.32 8.69 12.56
N GLY A 153 -10.55 9.76 12.74
CA GLY A 153 -9.23 9.70 13.34
C GLY A 153 -9.27 9.21 14.78
N ALA A 154 -8.28 8.41 15.16
CA ALA A 154 -8.14 7.80 16.47
C ALA A 154 -6.65 7.55 16.79
N GLU A 155 -6.37 7.24 18.05
CA GLU A 155 -5.05 6.75 18.48
C GLU A 155 -5.01 5.22 18.36
N ILE A 156 -4.12 4.70 17.52
CA ILE A 156 -4.08 3.27 17.16
C ILE A 156 -2.66 2.73 17.36
N ASP A 157 -2.50 1.76 18.26
CA ASP A 157 -1.22 1.06 18.46
C ASP A 157 -1.09 -0.09 17.45
N MET A 158 -0.10 0.04 16.56
CA MET A 158 0.23 -0.93 15.51
C MET A 158 1.24 -2.01 15.97
N ARG A 159 1.41 -2.17 17.28
CA ARG A 159 2.28 -3.21 17.83
C ARG A 159 1.72 -4.59 17.54
N GLY A 160 2.46 -5.38 16.79
CA GLY A 160 2.18 -6.79 16.52
C GLY A 160 3.05 -7.70 17.36
N LYS A 161 2.73 -9.02 17.33
CA LYS A 161 3.50 -10.08 18.01
C LYS A 161 4.98 -10.08 17.63
N HIS A 162 5.29 -9.68 16.40
CA HIS A 162 6.64 -9.68 15.84
C HIS A 162 7.20 -8.26 15.63
N GLY A 163 6.64 -7.26 16.28
CA GLY A 163 7.00 -5.85 16.13
C GLY A 163 6.07 -5.09 15.17
N PRO A 164 6.47 -3.88 14.72
CA PRO A 164 5.70 -3.06 13.79
C PRO A 164 5.51 -3.75 12.44
N THR A 165 4.44 -3.42 11.74
CA THR A 165 4.19 -3.87 10.37
C THR A 165 4.33 -2.72 9.40
N VAL A 166 5.19 -2.85 8.39
CA VAL A 166 5.38 -1.83 7.34
C VAL A 166 4.08 -1.62 6.58
N LEU A 167 3.57 -2.67 5.90
CA LEU A 167 2.34 -2.56 5.11
C LEU A 167 1.10 -2.19 5.94
N GLY A 168 1.05 -2.58 7.22
CA GLY A 168 -0.03 -2.17 8.13
C GLY A 168 0.03 -0.68 8.43
N THR A 169 1.23 -0.13 8.69
CA THR A 169 1.47 1.30 8.87
C THR A 169 1.11 2.06 7.61
N ASP A 170 1.55 1.58 6.44
CA ASP A 170 1.22 2.19 5.14
C ASP A 170 -0.29 2.28 4.91
N ASN A 171 -1.01 1.16 5.12
CA ASN A 171 -2.47 1.13 4.95
C ASN A 171 -3.19 2.07 5.92
N LEU A 172 -2.79 2.08 7.20
CA LEU A 172 -3.38 2.97 8.19
C LEU A 172 -3.13 4.43 7.83
N MET A 173 -1.91 4.78 7.45
CA MET A 173 -1.54 6.14 7.04
C MET A 173 -2.32 6.61 5.81
N MET A 174 -2.48 5.74 4.79
CA MET A 174 -3.29 6.03 3.61
C MET A 174 -4.77 6.23 3.96
N ALA A 175 -5.35 5.35 4.80
CA ALA A 175 -6.74 5.48 5.24
C ALA A 175 -6.96 6.74 6.09
N ALA A 176 -6.04 7.03 7.00
CA ALA A 176 -6.07 8.21 7.87
C ALA A 176 -5.99 9.54 7.11
N ALA A 177 -5.36 9.55 5.92
CA ALA A 177 -5.22 10.77 5.10
C ALA A 177 -6.57 11.39 4.70
N LEU A 178 -7.65 10.60 4.63
CA LEU A 178 -9.02 11.07 4.35
C LEU A 178 -9.96 10.95 5.56
N ALA A 179 -9.49 10.46 6.71
CA ALA A 179 -10.30 10.37 7.92
C ALA A 179 -10.60 11.76 8.51
N ARG A 180 -11.75 11.92 9.15
CA ARG A 180 -12.09 13.15 9.85
C ARG A 180 -11.35 13.22 11.18
N GLY A 181 -10.74 14.36 11.49
CA GLY A 181 -9.98 14.59 12.72
C GLY A 181 -8.52 14.20 12.60
N THR A 182 -7.89 13.85 13.71
CA THR A 182 -6.47 13.49 13.77
C THR A 182 -6.33 12.01 14.09
N THR A 183 -5.45 11.33 13.36
CA THR A 183 -5.05 9.96 13.67
C THR A 183 -3.63 9.96 14.24
N VAL A 184 -3.43 9.20 15.29
CA VAL A 184 -2.11 8.92 15.86
C VAL A 184 -1.81 7.44 15.69
N ILE A 185 -0.68 7.14 15.06
CA ILE A 185 -0.20 5.77 14.85
C ILE A 185 0.95 5.52 15.81
N ASP A 186 0.70 4.76 16.87
CA ASP A 186 1.73 4.31 17.78
C ASP A 186 2.33 2.98 17.32
N SER A 187 3.59 2.74 17.70
CA SER A 187 4.36 1.58 17.22
C SER A 187 4.38 1.47 15.69
N ALA A 188 4.42 2.61 15.02
CA ALA A 188 4.55 2.68 13.57
C ALA A 188 5.86 2.05 13.10
N ALA A 189 5.85 1.51 11.89
CA ALA A 189 7.06 1.15 11.17
C ALA A 189 7.85 2.42 10.78
N SER A 190 9.17 2.36 10.81
CA SER A 190 10.05 3.51 10.59
C SER A 190 11.00 3.33 9.41
N GLU A 191 10.73 2.35 8.57
CA GLU A 191 11.50 2.02 7.38
C GLU A 191 11.45 3.17 6.35
N PRO A 192 12.48 3.34 5.53
CA PRO A 192 12.56 4.44 4.55
C PRO A 192 11.37 4.49 3.58
N GLU A 193 10.80 3.34 3.21
CA GLU A 193 9.61 3.27 2.34
C GLU A 193 8.36 3.88 2.99
N VAL A 194 8.22 3.82 4.31
CA VAL A 194 7.13 4.47 5.05
C VAL A 194 7.27 5.99 4.99
N VAL A 195 8.51 6.47 5.11
CA VAL A 195 8.82 7.91 4.97
C VAL A 195 8.52 8.39 3.55
N ASP A 196 8.92 7.63 2.53
CA ASP A 196 8.68 7.96 1.11
C ASP A 196 7.17 8.02 0.79
N LEU A 197 6.38 7.09 1.35
CA LEU A 197 4.91 7.16 1.26
C LEU A 197 4.35 8.40 1.96
N ALA A 198 4.81 8.72 3.16
CA ALA A 198 4.36 9.91 3.88
C ALA A 198 4.64 11.19 3.08
N ASP A 199 5.85 11.32 2.52
CA ASP A 199 6.25 12.44 1.66
C ASP A 199 5.37 12.53 0.40
N PHE A 200 5.00 11.41 -0.18
CA PHE A 200 4.09 11.38 -1.32
C PHE A 200 2.68 11.84 -0.92
N LEU A 201 2.13 11.34 0.19
CA LEU A 201 0.83 11.76 0.71
C LEU A 201 0.81 13.25 1.07
N VAL A 202 1.89 13.79 1.64
CA VAL A 202 2.03 15.23 1.90
C VAL A 202 1.98 16.03 0.60
N LYS A 203 2.63 15.58 -0.47
CA LYS A 203 2.51 16.20 -1.80
C LYS A 203 1.10 16.12 -2.39
N MET A 204 0.32 15.12 -2.00
CA MET A 204 -1.10 15.02 -2.34
C MET A 204 -2.01 15.92 -1.46
N GLY A 205 -1.47 16.56 -0.43
CA GLY A 205 -2.17 17.50 0.44
C GLY A 205 -2.48 16.99 1.86
N ALA A 206 -2.04 15.78 2.23
CA ALA A 206 -2.16 15.29 3.58
C ALA A 206 -1.26 16.06 4.56
N LYS A 207 -1.65 16.11 5.83
CA LYS A 207 -0.84 16.71 6.91
C LYS A 207 -0.30 15.58 7.78
N ILE A 208 0.98 15.22 7.59
CA ILE A 208 1.63 14.11 8.28
C ILE A 208 2.89 14.63 8.96
N SER A 209 3.13 14.17 10.19
CA SER A 209 4.35 14.43 10.95
C SER A 209 4.78 13.16 11.68
N GLY A 210 6.07 13.04 11.98
CA GLY A 210 6.63 11.91 12.71
C GLY A 210 6.99 10.70 11.85
N ALA A 211 6.80 10.72 10.53
CA ALA A 211 7.25 9.63 9.66
C ALA A 211 8.74 9.33 9.85
N GLY A 212 9.09 8.04 9.87
CA GLY A 212 10.45 7.59 10.23
C GLY A 212 10.68 7.42 11.74
N THR A 213 9.67 7.67 12.55
CA THR A 213 9.69 7.39 13.99
C THR A 213 8.62 6.35 14.34
N ARG A 214 8.55 5.96 15.62
CA ARG A 214 7.53 5.02 16.09
C ARG A 214 6.16 5.66 16.35
N ARG A 215 6.03 6.97 16.14
CA ARG A 215 4.77 7.71 16.33
C ARG A 215 4.57 8.69 15.17
N ILE A 216 3.53 8.45 14.40
CA ILE A 216 3.12 9.25 13.26
C ILE A 216 1.79 9.91 13.57
#